data_a14e81b65576e21b78d674a5ee44f614
#
_entry.id   a14e81b65576e21b78d674a5ee44f614
#
_cell.length_a   1.000
_cell.length_b   1.000
_cell.length_c   1.000
_cell.angle_alpha   90.00
_cell.angle_beta   90.00
_cell.angle_gamma   90.00
#
_symmetry.space_group_name_H-M   'P 1'
#
loop_
_entity.id
_entity.type
_entity.pdbx_description
1 polymer ?
#
loop_
_entity_poly.entity_id
_entity_poly.type
_entity_poly.pdbx_seq_one_letter_code
_entity_poly.pdbx_strand_id
1 'polypeptide(L)'
;PTTSDSDDQIHHDNLTNPNNEGTQIVYHEAGHAVVSEVLCPGSVTLSYVYKRPNNRGGFVEYYDDHTYTPLYWDLSRIACALGGIAANEWKFGVTDIGGGRDLDHAFDKMRDLVINRGICGLHLYSYGYRDANSQNLRTEQEQATAKEIEKIYRKVKEILSLNSEFLEKLADALS
;
A
#
# COMPACT_ATOMS: atom_id res chain seq x y z
N PRO A 1 30.62 22.99 -15.16
CA PRO A 1 30.87 22.34 -13.92
C PRO A 1 29.69 21.51 -13.53
N THR A 2 29.87 20.31 -13.53
CA THR A 2 29.13 19.10 -13.51
C THR A 2 28.95 18.61 -12.07
N THR A 3 27.72 18.69 -11.54
CA THR A 3 27.36 18.11 -10.22
C THR A 3 26.09 17.24 -10.28
N SER A 4 25.71 16.72 -11.46
CA SER A 4 24.50 15.90 -11.63
C SER A 4 24.74 14.37 -11.73
N ASP A 5 25.98 13.93 -11.94
CA ASP A 5 26.25 12.50 -12.18
C ASP A 5 26.48 11.67 -10.90
N SER A 6 26.75 12.31 -9.75
CA SER A 6 27.04 11.58 -8.52
C SER A 6 25.77 11.18 -7.73
N ASP A 7 24.71 11.96 -7.80
CA ASP A 7 23.47 11.67 -7.06
C ASP A 7 22.63 10.58 -7.75
N ASP A 8 22.62 10.56 -9.07
CA ASP A 8 21.93 9.50 -9.85
C ASP A 8 22.63 8.14 -9.73
N GLN A 9 23.98 8.10 -9.59
CA GLN A 9 24.71 6.86 -9.40
C GLN A 9 24.53 6.25 -8.02
N ILE A 10 24.41 7.08 -6.97
CA ILE A 10 24.16 6.61 -5.60
C ILE A 10 22.77 5.96 -5.48
N HIS A 11 21.76 6.47 -6.19
CA HIS A 11 20.44 5.85 -6.24
C HIS A 11 20.41 4.51 -7.00
N HIS A 12 21.20 4.37 -8.09
CA HIS A 12 21.27 3.13 -8.86
C HIS A 12 21.99 2.00 -8.13
N ASP A 13 23.06 2.29 -7.39
CA ASP A 13 23.84 1.30 -6.65
C ASP A 13 23.06 0.72 -5.45
N ASN A 14 22.14 1.48 -4.86
CA ASN A 14 21.27 1.00 -3.80
C ASN A 14 20.17 0.04 -4.31
N LEU A 15 19.76 0.14 -5.57
CA LEU A 15 18.72 -0.71 -6.17
C LEU A 15 19.22 -2.11 -6.54
N THR A 16 20.53 -2.28 -6.74
CA THR A 16 21.14 -3.53 -7.25
C THR A 16 21.86 -4.35 -6.19
N ASN A 17 21.89 -3.90 -4.92
CA ASN A 17 22.57 -4.62 -3.86
C ASN A 17 21.67 -5.74 -3.29
N PRO A 18 21.99 -7.04 -3.49
CA PRO A 18 21.17 -8.15 -2.98
C PRO A 18 21.04 -8.19 -1.44
N ASN A 19 21.92 -7.48 -0.71
CA ASN A 19 21.78 -7.30 0.73
C ASN A 19 20.64 -6.33 1.08
N ASN A 20 20.12 -5.56 0.13
CA ASN A 20 19.05 -4.59 0.34
C ASN A 20 17.65 -5.24 0.22
N GLU A 21 17.49 -6.36 -0.53
CA GLU A 21 16.20 -7.04 -0.67
C GLU A 21 15.60 -7.50 0.66
N GLY A 22 16.44 -8.06 1.55
CA GLY A 22 15.98 -8.48 2.88
C GLY A 22 15.47 -7.30 3.71
N THR A 23 16.15 -6.18 3.66
CA THR A 23 15.78 -4.96 4.35
C THR A 23 14.52 -4.33 3.75
N GLN A 24 14.36 -4.36 2.43
CA GLN A 24 13.16 -3.88 1.75
C GLN A 24 11.91 -4.66 2.18
N ILE A 25 12.00 -5.99 2.24
CA ILE A 25 10.88 -6.84 2.72
C ILE A 25 10.53 -6.51 4.17
N VAL A 26 11.53 -6.31 5.03
CA VAL A 26 11.32 -5.96 6.44
C VAL A 26 10.55 -4.63 6.56
N TYR A 27 10.98 -3.59 5.85
CA TYR A 27 10.28 -2.29 5.87
C TYR A 27 8.89 -2.37 5.23
N HIS A 28 8.72 -3.18 4.19
CA HIS A 28 7.43 -3.43 3.56
C HIS A 28 6.42 -4.00 4.57
N GLU A 29 6.76 -5.09 5.24
CA GLU A 29 5.88 -5.70 6.24
C GLU A 29 5.68 -4.80 7.48
N ALA A 30 6.73 -4.11 7.92
CA ALA A 30 6.61 -3.12 8.98
C ALA A 30 5.65 -1.98 8.60
N GLY A 31 5.68 -1.53 7.35
CA GLY A 31 4.77 -0.51 6.83
C GLY A 31 3.30 -0.92 6.89
N HIS A 32 2.99 -2.13 6.46
CA HIS A 32 1.63 -2.70 6.59
C HIS A 32 1.18 -2.71 8.05
N ALA A 33 2.03 -3.21 8.95
CA ALA A 33 1.68 -3.35 10.37
C ALA A 33 1.51 -1.99 11.06
N VAL A 34 2.40 -1.02 10.82
CA VAL A 34 2.30 0.33 11.41
C VAL A 34 1.03 1.03 10.96
N VAL A 35 0.72 1.03 9.66
CA VAL A 35 -0.50 1.67 9.14
C VAL A 35 -1.75 0.99 9.73
N SER A 36 -1.72 -0.33 9.86
CA SER A 36 -2.83 -1.09 10.44
C SER A 36 -3.05 -0.74 11.91
N GLU A 37 -2.00 -0.73 12.73
CA GLU A 37 -2.12 -0.40 14.15
C GLU A 37 -2.56 1.05 14.39
N VAL A 38 -2.16 1.99 13.53
CA VAL A 38 -2.59 3.38 13.64
C VAL A 38 -4.08 3.56 13.28
N LEU A 39 -4.55 2.89 12.22
CA LEU A 39 -5.92 3.03 11.75
C LEU A 39 -6.92 2.12 12.47
N CYS A 40 -6.48 0.94 12.87
CA CYS A 40 -7.27 -0.11 13.50
C CYS A 40 -6.48 -0.75 14.64
N PRO A 41 -6.31 -0.07 15.79
CA PRO A 41 -5.48 -0.55 16.90
C PRO A 41 -5.88 -1.96 17.37
N GLY A 42 -4.88 -2.84 17.51
CA GLY A 42 -5.08 -4.24 17.92
C GLY A 42 -5.55 -5.16 16.79
N SER A 43 -5.55 -4.70 15.54
CA SER A 43 -5.94 -5.54 14.41
C SER A 43 -4.83 -6.45 13.90
N VAL A 44 -3.57 -6.10 14.12
CA VAL A 44 -2.44 -6.94 13.71
C VAL A 44 -2.24 -8.08 14.70
N THR A 45 -2.43 -9.31 14.25
CA THR A 45 -2.22 -10.51 15.06
C THR A 45 -0.82 -11.08 14.92
N LEU A 46 -0.23 -10.95 13.73
CA LEU A 46 1.10 -11.44 13.43
C LEU A 46 1.73 -10.62 12.29
N SER A 47 3.01 -10.24 12.47
CA SER A 47 3.85 -9.76 11.38
C SER A 47 5.09 -10.63 11.31
N TYR A 48 5.42 -11.14 10.13
CA TYR A 48 6.46 -12.14 9.96
C TYR A 48 7.22 -11.94 8.65
N VAL A 49 8.56 -12.03 8.73
CA VAL A 49 9.47 -12.06 7.59
C VAL A 49 10.22 -13.38 7.59
N TYR A 50 10.27 -14.06 6.46
CA TYR A 50 10.98 -15.34 6.34
C TYR A 50 12.05 -15.31 5.25
N LYS A 51 13.10 -16.08 5.47
CA LYS A 51 14.19 -16.28 4.54
C LYS A 51 14.33 -17.78 4.23
N ARG A 52 14.12 -18.15 2.97
CA ARG A 52 14.38 -19.48 2.44
C ARG A 52 15.54 -19.43 1.45
N PRO A 53 16.23 -20.55 1.14
CA PRO A 53 17.40 -20.56 0.25
C PRO A 53 17.20 -19.85 -1.09
N ASN A 54 16.00 -19.93 -1.66
CA ASN A 54 15.68 -19.36 -2.97
C ASN A 54 14.49 -18.37 -2.92
N ASN A 55 14.04 -17.97 -1.74
CA ASN A 55 12.90 -17.06 -1.60
C ASN A 55 12.94 -16.35 -0.27
N ARG A 56 12.61 -15.07 -0.30
CA ARG A 56 12.34 -14.24 0.88
C ARG A 56 10.94 -13.67 0.73
N GLY A 57 10.28 -13.44 1.81
CA GLY A 57 8.96 -12.84 1.83
C GLY A 57 8.53 -12.54 3.25
N GLY A 58 7.39 -11.91 3.36
CA GLY A 58 6.77 -11.63 4.63
C GLY A 58 5.26 -11.66 4.49
N PHE A 59 4.59 -11.45 5.58
CA PHE A 59 3.14 -11.20 5.63
C PHE A 59 2.75 -10.57 6.95
N VAL A 60 1.63 -9.87 6.92
CA VAL A 60 0.96 -9.36 8.11
C VAL A 60 -0.42 -10.02 8.16
N GLU A 61 -0.73 -10.62 9.30
CA GLU A 61 -2.03 -11.24 9.57
C GLU A 61 -2.90 -10.29 10.39
N TYR A 62 -4.17 -10.17 9.99
CA TYR A 62 -5.13 -9.27 10.62
C TYR A 62 -6.31 -10.05 11.19
N TYR A 63 -6.77 -9.62 12.35
CA TYR A 63 -8.04 -10.06 12.90
C TYR A 63 -9.18 -9.27 12.24
N ASP A 64 -10.16 -10.00 11.66
CA ASP A 64 -11.34 -9.43 11.02
C ASP A 64 -12.57 -10.30 11.37
N ASP A 65 -13.41 -9.84 12.29
CA ASP A 65 -14.66 -10.52 12.68
C ASP A 65 -15.92 -9.75 12.28
N HIS A 66 -15.78 -8.77 11.38
CA HIS A 66 -16.91 -7.91 11.04
C HIS A 66 -17.88 -8.57 10.06
N THR A 67 -19.07 -8.89 10.52
CA THR A 67 -20.21 -9.31 9.69
C THR A 67 -20.79 -8.16 8.85
N TYR A 68 -20.54 -6.92 9.25
CA TYR A 68 -20.87 -5.69 8.53
C TYR A 68 -19.62 -4.83 8.40
N THR A 69 -19.28 -4.46 7.16
CA THR A 69 -18.06 -3.69 6.86
C THR A 69 -18.42 -2.21 6.62
N PRO A 70 -18.23 -1.32 7.60
CA PRO A 70 -18.41 0.12 7.41
C PRO A 70 -17.40 0.65 6.38
N LEU A 71 -17.74 1.72 5.68
CA LEU A 71 -16.87 2.31 4.66
C LEU A 71 -15.47 2.65 5.19
N TYR A 72 -15.37 3.19 6.41
CA TYR A 72 -14.06 3.53 6.99
C TYR A 72 -13.14 2.32 7.12
N TRP A 73 -13.70 1.14 7.38
CA TRP A 73 -12.96 -0.11 7.49
C TRP A 73 -12.38 -0.53 6.13
N ASP A 74 -13.20 -0.47 5.07
CA ASP A 74 -12.74 -0.74 3.72
C ASP A 74 -11.62 0.23 3.29
N LEU A 75 -11.77 1.53 3.62
CA LEU A 75 -10.74 2.53 3.34
C LEU A 75 -9.45 2.29 4.15
N SER A 76 -9.58 1.85 5.41
CA SER A 76 -8.43 1.47 6.24
C SER A 76 -7.69 0.27 5.66
N ARG A 77 -8.39 -0.74 5.16
CA ARG A 77 -7.77 -1.92 4.51
C ARG A 77 -7.02 -1.53 3.23
N ILE A 78 -7.56 -0.60 2.45
CA ILE A 78 -6.84 -0.04 1.29
C ILE A 78 -5.57 0.67 1.76
N ALA A 79 -5.66 1.48 2.81
CA ALA A 79 -4.50 2.17 3.37
C ALA A 79 -3.44 1.18 3.88
N CYS A 80 -3.86 0.11 4.58
CA CYS A 80 -2.97 -0.94 5.05
C CYS A 80 -2.24 -1.63 3.87
N ALA A 81 -2.96 -1.96 2.78
CA ALA A 81 -2.34 -2.53 1.59
C ALA A 81 -1.28 -1.62 0.97
N LEU A 82 -1.45 -0.31 1.04
CA LEU A 82 -0.48 0.67 0.53
C LEU A 82 0.70 0.92 1.49
N GLY A 83 0.62 0.42 2.73
CA GLY A 83 1.60 0.66 3.79
C GLY A 83 3.00 0.20 3.47
N GLY A 84 3.13 -1.00 2.90
CA GLY A 84 4.43 -1.59 2.54
C GLY A 84 5.19 -0.79 1.49
N ILE A 85 4.48 -0.40 0.42
CA ILE A 85 5.04 0.41 -0.67
C ILE A 85 5.49 1.78 -0.15
N ALA A 86 4.63 2.42 0.65
CA ALA A 86 4.94 3.73 1.21
C ALA A 86 6.10 3.69 2.22
N ALA A 87 6.28 2.59 2.97
CA ALA A 87 7.41 2.41 3.87
C ALA A 87 8.72 2.26 3.11
N ASN A 88 8.73 1.50 2.01
CA ASN A 88 9.90 1.40 1.15
C ASN A 88 10.25 2.72 0.46
N GLU A 89 9.26 3.48 -0.03
CA GLU A 89 9.48 4.83 -0.54
C GLU A 89 10.06 5.76 0.54
N TRP A 90 9.51 5.71 1.77
CA TRP A 90 10.00 6.50 2.88
C TRP A 90 11.45 6.18 3.26
N LYS A 91 11.81 4.89 3.33
CA LYS A 91 13.14 4.45 3.76
C LYS A 91 14.20 4.57 2.68
N PHE A 92 13.87 4.19 1.46
CA PHE A 92 14.84 4.02 0.37
C PHE A 92 14.69 5.07 -0.73
N GLY A 93 13.64 5.90 -0.70
CA GLY A 93 13.35 6.90 -1.73
C GLY A 93 12.91 6.32 -3.08
N VAL A 94 12.58 5.03 -3.12
CA VAL A 94 12.19 4.32 -4.35
C VAL A 94 10.92 3.52 -4.14
N THR A 95 10.12 3.39 -5.20
CA THR A 95 8.94 2.55 -5.20
C THR A 95 9.34 1.08 -5.31
N ASP A 96 8.82 0.25 -4.41
CA ASP A 96 9.06 -1.19 -4.41
C ASP A 96 8.33 -1.88 -5.58
N ILE A 97 9.07 -2.67 -6.36
CA ILE A 97 8.51 -3.50 -7.43
C ILE A 97 7.78 -4.74 -6.84
N GLY A 98 8.12 -5.16 -5.61
CA GLY A 98 7.51 -6.30 -4.92
C GLY A 98 6.05 -6.08 -4.50
N GLY A 99 5.63 -4.83 -4.35
CA GLY A 99 4.28 -4.44 -3.88
C GLY A 99 3.15 -4.55 -4.90
N GLY A 100 3.35 -5.21 -6.06
CA GLY A 100 2.34 -5.29 -7.12
C GLY A 100 1.02 -5.89 -6.68
N ARG A 101 1.03 -6.91 -5.83
CA ARG A 101 -0.19 -7.55 -5.28
C ARG A 101 -0.98 -6.60 -4.37
N ASP A 102 -0.29 -5.80 -3.58
CA ASP A 102 -0.90 -4.84 -2.67
C ASP A 102 -1.55 -3.70 -3.43
N LEU A 103 -0.91 -3.25 -4.52
CA LEU A 103 -1.50 -2.28 -5.45
C LEU A 103 -2.75 -2.85 -6.12
N ASP A 104 -2.69 -4.04 -6.68
CA ASP A 104 -3.82 -4.70 -7.31
C ASP A 104 -4.99 -4.83 -6.32
N HIS A 105 -4.71 -5.29 -5.10
CA HIS A 105 -5.72 -5.40 -4.05
C HIS A 105 -6.33 -4.04 -3.68
N ALA A 106 -5.51 -3.00 -3.51
CA ALA A 106 -5.96 -1.66 -3.18
C ALA A 106 -6.85 -1.07 -4.29
N PHE A 107 -6.42 -1.21 -5.56
CA PHE A 107 -7.17 -0.72 -6.71
C PHE A 107 -8.46 -1.49 -6.93
N ASP A 108 -8.47 -2.81 -6.82
CA ASP A 108 -9.68 -3.62 -6.98
C ASP A 108 -10.73 -3.29 -5.92
N LYS A 109 -10.28 -3.15 -4.66
CA LYS A 109 -11.18 -2.77 -3.57
C LYS A 109 -11.72 -1.36 -3.73
N MET A 110 -10.90 -0.39 -4.12
CA MET A 110 -11.35 0.97 -4.38
C MET A 110 -12.31 1.02 -5.58
N ARG A 111 -12.02 0.28 -6.64
CA ARG A 111 -12.90 0.17 -7.81
C ARG A 111 -14.28 -0.37 -7.42
N ASP A 112 -14.34 -1.39 -6.57
CA ASP A 112 -15.60 -1.90 -6.03
C ASP A 112 -16.38 -0.81 -5.29
N LEU A 113 -15.72 -0.04 -4.43
CA LEU A 113 -16.33 1.06 -3.69
C LEU A 113 -16.89 2.15 -4.63
N VAL A 114 -16.14 2.51 -5.66
CA VAL A 114 -16.55 3.54 -6.65
C VAL A 114 -17.71 3.06 -7.50
N ILE A 115 -17.58 1.86 -8.07
CA ILE A 115 -18.51 1.35 -9.09
C ILE A 115 -19.77 0.75 -8.46
N ASN A 116 -19.62 -0.08 -7.42
CA ASN A 116 -20.71 -0.85 -6.85
C ASN A 116 -21.32 -0.23 -5.61
N ARG A 117 -20.62 0.68 -4.93
CA ARG A 117 -21.13 1.36 -3.74
C ARG A 117 -21.31 2.87 -3.92
N GLY A 118 -20.88 3.44 -5.06
CA GLY A 118 -21.15 4.83 -5.44
C GLY A 118 -20.52 5.88 -4.53
N ILE A 119 -19.39 5.60 -3.87
CA ILE A 119 -18.76 6.52 -2.90
C ILE A 119 -18.32 7.86 -3.51
N CYS A 120 -18.05 7.87 -4.82
CA CYS A 120 -17.65 9.08 -5.56
C CYS A 120 -18.81 9.75 -6.31
N GLY A 121 -20.04 9.31 -6.05
CA GLY A 121 -21.25 9.83 -6.65
C GLY A 121 -22.03 8.76 -7.42
N LEU A 122 -23.37 8.84 -7.34
CA LEU A 122 -24.26 7.85 -7.94
C LEU A 122 -24.18 7.79 -9.48
N HIS A 123 -23.67 8.84 -10.12
CA HIS A 123 -23.46 8.84 -11.57
C HIS A 123 -22.36 7.85 -12.01
N LEU A 124 -21.45 7.48 -11.10
CA LEU A 124 -20.41 6.47 -11.34
C LEU A 124 -20.84 5.04 -10.97
N TYR A 125 -22.03 4.90 -10.35
CA TYR A 125 -22.56 3.59 -9.99
C TYR A 125 -22.98 2.83 -11.23
N SER A 126 -22.54 1.57 -11.33
CA SER A 126 -22.87 0.69 -12.45
C SER A 126 -23.46 -0.61 -11.94
N TYR A 127 -24.71 -0.91 -12.32
CA TYR A 127 -25.39 -2.14 -11.96
C TYR A 127 -25.59 -3.03 -13.20
N GLY A 128 -24.89 -4.16 -13.23
CA GLY A 128 -25.09 -5.19 -14.27
C GLY A 128 -24.76 -4.71 -15.68
N TYR A 129 -25.66 -4.97 -16.62
CA TYR A 129 -25.45 -4.72 -18.05
C TYR A 129 -25.67 -3.26 -18.50
N ARG A 130 -26.10 -2.36 -17.61
CA ARG A 130 -26.58 -1.03 -18.02
C ARG A 130 -25.55 -0.19 -18.73
N ASP A 131 -24.28 -0.29 -18.33
CA ASP A 131 -23.22 0.61 -18.78
C ASP A 131 -21.97 -0.10 -19.29
N ALA A 132 -22.07 -1.43 -19.51
CA ALA A 132 -20.94 -2.26 -19.92
C ALA A 132 -20.20 -1.76 -21.19
N ASN A 133 -20.87 -0.94 -22.01
CA ASN A 133 -20.34 -0.44 -23.28
C ASN A 133 -20.02 1.07 -23.28
N SER A 134 -20.22 1.80 -22.16
CA SER A 134 -19.91 3.22 -22.09
C SER A 134 -18.42 3.43 -21.77
N GLN A 135 -17.63 3.75 -22.79
CA GLN A 135 -16.20 4.06 -22.62
C GLN A 135 -15.98 5.29 -21.74
N ASN A 136 -16.83 6.32 -21.87
CA ASN A 136 -16.75 7.53 -21.07
C ASN A 136 -16.95 7.23 -19.59
N LEU A 137 -17.99 6.46 -19.23
CA LEU A 137 -18.25 6.08 -17.85
C LEU A 137 -17.08 5.28 -17.25
N ARG A 138 -16.53 4.33 -18.01
CA ARG A 138 -15.35 3.56 -17.55
C ARG A 138 -14.16 4.47 -17.26
N THR A 139 -13.88 5.42 -18.15
CA THR A 139 -12.80 6.38 -17.97
C THR A 139 -13.02 7.23 -16.72
N GLU A 140 -14.24 7.71 -16.47
CA GLU A 140 -14.57 8.48 -15.26
C GLU A 140 -14.44 7.63 -13.99
N GLN A 141 -14.86 6.37 -14.01
CA GLN A 141 -14.71 5.41 -12.91
C GLN A 141 -13.23 5.15 -12.59
N GLU A 142 -12.40 4.93 -13.60
CA GLU A 142 -10.95 4.72 -13.44
C GLU A 142 -10.26 5.96 -12.90
N GLN A 143 -10.60 7.14 -13.39
CA GLN A 143 -10.06 8.41 -12.89
C GLN A 143 -10.47 8.67 -11.44
N ALA A 144 -11.72 8.39 -11.08
CA ALA A 144 -12.20 8.52 -9.70
C ALA A 144 -11.47 7.53 -8.78
N THR A 145 -11.31 6.27 -9.21
CA THR A 145 -10.57 5.24 -8.48
C THR A 145 -9.13 5.68 -8.21
N ALA A 146 -8.40 6.10 -9.25
CA ALA A 146 -7.02 6.55 -9.13
C ALA A 146 -6.89 7.76 -8.20
N LYS A 147 -7.81 8.72 -8.30
CA LYS A 147 -7.82 9.92 -7.45
C LYS A 147 -8.04 9.58 -5.96
N GLU A 148 -8.92 8.64 -5.65
CA GLU A 148 -9.15 8.23 -4.25
C GLU A 148 -7.96 7.43 -3.70
N ILE A 149 -7.36 6.53 -4.50
CA ILE A 149 -6.12 5.82 -4.13
C ILE A 149 -5.01 6.82 -3.81
N GLU A 150 -4.80 7.84 -4.64
CA GLU A 150 -3.78 8.87 -4.42
C GLU A 150 -4.01 9.68 -3.12
N LYS A 151 -5.27 9.96 -2.77
CA LYS A 151 -5.60 10.61 -1.50
C LYS A 151 -5.25 9.72 -0.30
N ILE A 152 -5.56 8.42 -0.39
CA ILE A 152 -5.24 7.47 0.68
C ILE A 152 -3.72 7.32 0.77
N TYR A 153 -3.02 7.19 -0.34
CA TYR A 153 -1.57 7.03 -0.36
C TYR A 153 -0.84 8.20 0.31
N ARG A 154 -1.29 9.44 0.06
CA ARG A 154 -0.75 10.61 0.76
C ARG A 154 -0.95 10.53 2.28
N LYS A 155 -2.13 10.09 2.75
CA LYS A 155 -2.38 9.88 4.18
C LYS A 155 -1.52 8.77 4.77
N VAL A 156 -1.29 7.70 4.03
CA VAL A 156 -0.39 6.60 4.43
C VAL A 156 1.04 7.13 4.64
N LYS A 157 1.55 7.94 3.71
CA LYS A 157 2.87 8.57 3.86
C LYS A 157 2.95 9.50 5.08
N GLU A 158 1.89 10.26 5.36
CA GLU A 158 1.79 11.08 6.57
C GLU A 158 1.81 10.22 7.84
N ILE A 159 1.03 9.13 7.88
CA ILE A 159 1.01 8.18 9.01
C ILE A 159 2.40 7.63 9.27
N LEU A 160 3.09 7.13 8.26
CA LEU A 160 4.42 6.55 8.41
C LEU A 160 5.45 7.60 8.85
N SER A 161 5.39 8.81 8.31
CA SER A 161 6.26 9.91 8.71
C SER A 161 6.08 10.28 10.19
N LEU A 162 4.83 10.39 10.65
CA LEU A 162 4.51 10.70 12.05
C LEU A 162 4.84 9.55 13.01
N ASN A 163 4.91 8.33 12.53
CA ASN A 163 5.20 7.12 13.31
C ASN A 163 6.54 6.48 12.91
N SER A 164 7.48 7.28 12.41
CA SER A 164 8.77 6.80 11.90
C SER A 164 9.59 6.03 12.95
N GLU A 165 9.57 6.47 14.21
CA GLU A 165 10.24 5.76 15.30
C GLU A 165 9.63 4.36 15.55
N PHE A 166 8.32 4.23 15.44
CA PHE A 166 7.63 2.94 15.55
C PHE A 166 7.96 2.04 14.34
N LEU A 167 7.98 2.61 13.13
CA LEU A 167 8.34 1.90 11.90
C LEU A 167 9.77 1.33 12.00
N GLU A 168 10.75 2.14 12.45
CA GLU A 168 12.15 1.70 12.62
C GLU A 168 12.24 0.58 13.67
N LYS A 169 11.63 0.74 14.84
CA LYS A 169 11.63 -0.30 15.89
C LYS A 169 11.02 -1.62 15.44
N LEU A 170 9.93 -1.54 14.67
CA LEU A 170 9.29 -2.73 14.16
C LEU A 170 10.13 -3.40 13.07
N ALA A 171 10.74 -2.62 12.18
CA ALA A 171 11.66 -3.12 11.18
C ALA A 171 12.87 -3.81 11.83
N ASP A 172 13.45 -3.23 12.89
CA ASP A 172 14.53 -3.84 13.66
C ASP A 172 14.10 -5.18 14.30
N ALA A 173 12.86 -5.26 14.80
CA ALA A 173 12.33 -6.47 15.40
C ALA A 173 12.03 -7.59 14.39
N LEU A 174 11.78 -7.26 13.12
CA LEU A 174 11.52 -8.19 12.02
C LEU A 174 12.80 -8.64 11.30
N SER A 175 13.94 -8.00 11.55
CA SER A 175 15.25 -8.30 10.94
C SER A 175 15.91 -9.50 11.61
#